data_d3a9556fd045bbf9cc5af18ba840dea3
#
_entry.id   d3a9556fd045bbf9cc5af18ba840dea3
#
_cell.length_a   1.000
_cell.length_b   1.000
_cell.length_c   1.000
_cell.angle_alpha   90.00
_cell.angle_beta   90.00
_cell.angle_gamma   90.00
#
_symmetry.space_group_name_H-M   'P 1'
#
loop_
_entity.id
_entity.type
_entity.pdbx_description
1 polymer ?
#
loop_
_entity_poly.entity_id
_entity_poly.type
_entity_poly.pdbx_seq_one_letter_code
_entity_poly.pdbx_strand_id
1 'polypeptide(L)'
;MGGNKKIAKIEDIEVSVILPCRNEEKTVGICIRKAQDIFRRYNINGEIIVSDSSRDKSPSIAESLGAKVVKHDKKGYGVALLEGFKEAKGKYIVMADADNTYD
;
A
#
# COMPACT_ATOMS: atom_id res chain seq x y z
N MET A 1 -13.30 -2.89 -31.52
CA MET A 1 -12.99 -2.92 -31.15
C MET A 1 -12.78 -3.12 -30.45
N GLY A 2 -12.91 -3.29 -30.18
CA GLY A 2 -12.71 -3.42 -29.46
C GLY A 2 -12.27 -3.17 -28.67
N GLY A 3 -12.31 -2.84 -28.44
CA GLY A 3 -11.68 -2.42 -27.74
C GLY A 3 -11.80 -2.26 -26.54
N ASN A 4 -12.15 -2.23 -26.29
CA ASN A 4 -12.09 -2.03 -25.31
C ASN A 4 -11.90 -2.49 -24.36
N LYS A 5 -11.95 -2.66 -24.23
CA LYS A 5 -11.62 -3.29 -23.54
C LYS A 5 -10.89 -3.36 -22.66
N LYS A 6 -10.32 -3.14 -22.58
CA LYS A 6 -9.35 -3.25 -21.83
C LYS A 6 -9.08 -2.19 -20.95
N ILE A 7 -9.92 -1.42 -20.52
CA ILE A 7 -9.71 -0.46 -19.47
C ILE A 7 -9.79 -1.19 -18.16
N ALA A 8 -8.70 -1.22 -17.43
CA ALA A 8 -8.69 -1.84 -16.13
C ALA A 8 -9.56 -1.02 -15.21
N LYS A 9 -10.48 -1.65 -14.55
CA LYS A 9 -11.34 -0.99 -13.61
C LYS A 9 -10.72 -1.04 -12.23
N ILE A 10 -11.03 -0.05 -11.41
CA ILE A 10 -10.52 0.00 -10.05
C ILE A 10 -10.94 -1.25 -9.28
N GLU A 11 -12.16 -1.70 -9.51
CA GLU A 11 -12.64 -2.89 -8.81
C GLU A 11 -11.98 -4.17 -9.28
N ASP A 12 -11.14 -4.08 -10.31
CA ASP A 12 -10.41 -5.25 -10.78
C ASP A 12 -9.05 -5.39 -10.11
N ILE A 13 -8.79 -4.65 -9.04
CA ILE A 13 -7.53 -4.78 -8.32
C ILE A 13 -7.43 -6.18 -7.74
N GLU A 14 -6.30 -6.82 -8.02
CA GLU A 14 -6.09 -8.20 -7.62
C GLU A 14 -5.53 -8.29 -6.20
N VAL A 15 -4.54 -7.47 -5.89
CA VAL A 15 -3.84 -7.52 -4.60
C VAL A 15 -3.78 -6.14 -3.97
N SER A 16 -4.13 -6.07 -2.69
CA SER A 16 -3.91 -4.86 -1.89
C SER A 16 -2.84 -5.17 -0.86
N VAL A 17 -1.76 -4.42 -0.87
CA VAL A 17 -0.71 -4.52 0.13
C VAL A 17 -0.97 -3.44 1.17
N ILE A 18 -1.12 -3.84 2.43
CA ILE A 18 -1.35 -2.89 3.53
C ILE A 18 -0.07 -2.77 4.34
N LEU A 19 0.43 -1.55 4.44
CA LEU A 19 1.63 -1.22 5.18
C LEU A 19 1.26 -0.31 6.34
N PRO A 20 1.15 -0.84 7.54
CA PRO A 20 1.03 0.03 8.70
C PRO A 20 2.32 0.82 8.86
N CYS A 21 2.21 2.11 9.08
CA CYS A 21 3.38 2.97 9.08
C CYS A 21 3.29 3.99 10.22
N ARG A 22 4.38 4.08 10.99
CA ARG A 22 4.48 5.07 12.03
C ARG A 22 5.93 5.51 12.14
N ASN A 23 6.21 6.72 11.61
CA ASN A 23 7.54 7.32 11.65
C ASN A 23 8.62 6.44 11.04
N GLU A 24 8.37 6.01 9.79
CA GLU A 24 9.29 5.15 9.04
C GLU A 24 9.77 5.85 7.78
N GLU A 25 10.07 7.14 7.87
CA GLU A 25 10.41 7.90 6.65
C GLU A 25 11.65 7.38 5.93
N LYS A 26 12.53 6.67 6.64
CA LYS A 26 13.75 6.14 6.00
C LYS A 26 13.50 4.84 5.25
N THR A 27 12.45 4.13 5.56
CA THR A 27 12.25 2.78 5.02
C THR A 27 10.94 2.61 4.27
N VAL A 28 9.95 3.48 4.48
CA VAL A 28 8.65 3.29 3.85
C VAL A 28 8.76 3.28 2.32
N GLY A 29 9.60 4.15 1.77
CA GLY A 29 9.79 4.20 0.33
C GLY A 29 10.39 2.93 -0.23
N ILE A 30 11.33 2.33 0.50
CA ILE A 30 11.94 1.08 0.08
C ILE A 30 10.89 -0.02 0.03
N CYS A 31 10.05 -0.09 1.04
CA CYS A 31 9.00 -1.11 1.10
C CYS A 31 7.99 -0.95 -0.02
N ILE A 32 7.61 0.29 -0.31
CA ILE A 32 6.68 0.56 -1.39
C ILE A 32 7.28 0.13 -2.74
N ARG A 33 8.54 0.46 -2.97
CA ARG A 33 9.19 0.10 -4.23
C ARG A 33 9.35 -1.40 -4.40
N LYS A 34 9.62 -2.11 -3.31
CA LYS A 34 9.68 -3.57 -3.37
C LYS A 34 8.35 -4.16 -3.81
N ALA A 35 7.26 -3.66 -3.25
CA ALA A 35 5.92 -4.14 -3.63
C ALA A 35 5.61 -3.79 -5.08
N GLN A 36 5.92 -2.57 -5.50
CA GLN A 36 5.70 -2.16 -6.88
C GLN A 36 6.49 -3.01 -7.87
N ASP A 37 7.71 -3.37 -7.47
CA ASP A 37 8.56 -4.20 -8.31
C ASP A 37 7.96 -5.59 -8.51
N ILE A 38 7.42 -6.16 -7.46
CA ILE A 38 6.77 -7.46 -7.54
C ILE A 38 5.53 -7.38 -8.42
N PHE A 39 4.72 -6.33 -8.25
CA PHE A 39 3.55 -6.14 -9.11
C PHE A 39 3.94 -6.11 -10.57
N ARG A 40 5.00 -5.37 -10.87
CA ARG A 40 5.45 -5.21 -12.25
C ARG A 40 6.01 -6.52 -12.80
N ARG A 41 6.82 -7.20 -11.99
CA ARG A 41 7.48 -8.43 -12.42
C ARG A 41 6.49 -9.53 -12.73
N TYR A 42 5.45 -9.64 -11.96
CA TYR A 42 4.47 -10.71 -12.11
C TYR A 42 3.16 -10.25 -12.74
N ASN A 43 3.17 -9.04 -13.28
CA ASN A 43 2.02 -8.49 -13.98
C ASN A 43 0.75 -8.52 -13.11
N ILE A 44 0.90 -8.07 -11.88
CA ILE A 44 -0.19 -8.04 -10.92
C ILE A 44 -0.81 -6.63 -10.91
N ASN A 45 -2.12 -6.55 -11.01
CA ASN A 45 -2.83 -5.31 -10.82
C ASN A 45 -2.99 -5.08 -9.32
N GLY A 46 -2.05 -4.37 -8.71
CA GLY A 46 -2.01 -4.20 -7.27
C GLY A 46 -2.12 -2.76 -6.85
N GLU A 47 -2.49 -2.57 -5.60
CA GLU A 47 -2.47 -1.26 -4.95
C GLU A 47 -1.71 -1.37 -3.65
N ILE A 48 -1.15 -0.26 -3.20
CA ILE A 48 -0.44 -0.21 -1.93
C ILE A 48 -1.15 0.81 -1.06
N ILE A 49 -1.52 0.40 0.13
CA ILE A 49 -2.21 1.25 1.09
C ILE A 49 -1.31 1.40 2.30
N VAL A 50 -0.91 2.63 2.57
CA VAL A 50 -0.10 2.94 3.75
C VAL A 50 -1.06 3.46 4.81
N SER A 51 -1.23 2.68 5.87
CA SER A 51 -2.08 3.05 6.99
C SER A 51 -1.20 3.78 7.99
N ASP A 52 -1.34 5.08 8.06
CA ASP A 52 -0.32 5.95 8.61
C ASP A 52 -0.76 6.73 9.85
N SER A 53 0.07 6.66 10.89
CA SER A 53 -0.09 7.49 12.07
C SER A 53 1.19 8.26 12.38
N SER A 54 1.96 8.59 11.34
CA SER A 54 3.26 9.23 11.50
C SER A 54 3.16 10.73 11.72
N ARG A 55 4.24 11.26 12.30
CA ARG A 55 4.43 12.70 12.39
C ARG A 55 5.58 13.17 11.53
N ASP A 56 6.32 12.23 10.94
CA ASP A 56 7.45 12.54 10.08
C ASP A 56 6.99 12.62 8.62
N LYS A 57 7.91 12.46 7.69
CA LYS A 57 7.62 12.59 6.26
C LYS A 57 7.11 11.32 5.61
N SER A 58 6.86 10.27 6.39
CA SER A 58 6.41 9.00 5.84
C SER A 58 5.21 9.14 4.90
N PRO A 59 4.12 9.85 5.29
CA PRO A 59 2.97 9.91 4.39
C PRO A 59 3.24 10.64 3.10
N SER A 60 4.03 11.71 3.13
CA SER A 60 4.31 12.43 1.89
C SER A 60 5.21 11.62 0.96
N ILE A 61 6.14 10.85 1.53
CA ILE A 61 6.96 9.95 0.72
C ILE A 61 6.08 8.90 0.07
N ALA A 62 5.18 8.31 0.84
CA ALA A 62 4.30 7.27 0.33
C ALA A 62 3.43 7.79 -0.81
N GLU A 63 2.85 8.97 -0.64
CA GLU A 63 2.01 9.56 -1.68
C GLU A 63 2.80 9.85 -2.94
N SER A 64 4.03 10.34 -2.79
CA SER A 64 4.86 10.66 -3.95
C SER A 64 5.21 9.43 -4.77
N LEU A 65 5.15 8.26 -4.16
CA LEU A 65 5.44 7.00 -4.84
C LEU A 65 4.19 6.30 -5.36
N GLY A 66 3.04 6.92 -5.21
CA GLY A 66 1.81 6.37 -5.76
C GLY A 66 1.00 5.49 -4.81
N ALA A 67 1.42 5.40 -3.56
CA ALA A 67 0.64 4.65 -2.58
C ALA A 67 -0.56 5.48 -2.12
N LYS A 68 -1.62 4.80 -1.74
CA LYS A 68 -2.76 5.44 -1.12
C LYS A 68 -2.48 5.55 0.37
N VAL A 69 -2.58 6.74 0.92
CA VAL A 69 -2.32 6.96 2.34
C VAL A 69 -3.64 7.11 3.08
N VAL A 70 -3.82 6.29 4.11
CA VAL A 70 -4.97 6.38 5.00
C VAL A 70 -4.44 6.86 6.34
N LYS A 71 -4.73 8.09 6.69
CA LYS A 71 -4.21 8.66 7.93
C LYS A 71 -5.15 8.38 9.09
N HIS A 72 -4.56 8.09 10.24
CA HIS A 72 -5.32 7.92 11.47
C HIS A 72 -4.44 8.30 12.65
N ASP A 73 -5.06 8.47 13.80
CA ASP A 73 -4.35 8.82 15.02
C ASP A 73 -4.35 7.70 16.05
N LYS A 74 -4.72 6.52 15.63
CA LYS A 74 -4.81 5.37 16.53
C LYS A 74 -3.47 4.69 16.64
N LYS A 75 -3.25 4.02 17.76
CA LYS A 75 -2.00 3.30 17.99
C LYS A 75 -2.25 1.81 17.94
N GLY A 76 -1.21 1.09 17.56
CA GLY A 76 -1.26 -0.35 17.54
C GLY A 76 -1.27 -0.90 16.13
N TYR A 77 -0.55 -1.98 15.96
CA TYR A 77 -0.38 -2.62 14.66
C TYR A 77 -1.70 -3.15 14.11
N GLY A 78 -2.48 -3.83 14.97
CA GLY A 78 -3.75 -4.39 14.53
C GLY A 78 -4.77 -3.33 14.13
N VAL A 79 -4.79 -2.21 14.86
CA VAL A 79 -5.70 -1.13 14.53
C VAL A 79 -5.30 -0.50 13.19
N ALA A 80 -4.00 -0.32 12.97
CA ALA A 80 -3.51 0.24 11.71
C ALA A 80 -3.87 -0.67 10.54
N LEU A 81 -3.74 -1.98 10.72
CA LEU A 81 -4.14 -2.93 9.69
C LEU A 81 -5.63 -2.80 9.36
N LEU A 82 -6.46 -2.67 10.39
CA LEU A 82 -7.90 -2.51 10.17
C LEU A 82 -8.24 -1.25 9.40
N GLU A 83 -7.57 -0.14 9.73
CA GLU A 83 -7.84 1.11 9.03
C GLU A 83 -7.49 0.99 7.55
N GLY A 84 -6.37 0.34 7.24
CA GLY A 84 -5.99 0.11 5.85
C GLY A 84 -6.91 -0.87 5.15
N PHE A 85 -7.30 -1.91 5.87
CA PHE A 85 -8.17 -2.94 5.32
C PHE A 85 -9.50 -2.37 4.83
N LYS A 86 -10.03 -1.36 5.53
CA LYS A 86 -11.29 -0.73 5.14
C LYS A 86 -11.23 -0.12 3.75
N GLU A 87 -10.04 0.26 3.30
CA GLU A 87 -9.86 0.92 2.01
C GLU A 87 -9.41 -0.04 0.91
N ALA A 88 -9.13 -1.28 1.25
CA ALA A 88 -8.58 -2.23 0.29
C ALA A 88 -9.65 -2.70 -0.69
N LYS A 89 -9.29 -2.74 -1.96
CA LYS A 89 -10.20 -3.16 -3.02
C LYS A 89 -9.74 -4.45 -3.68
N GLY A 90 -8.58 -4.96 -3.29
CA GLY A 90 -8.03 -6.15 -3.92
C GLY A 90 -8.76 -7.42 -3.54
N LYS A 91 -8.68 -8.39 -4.43
CA LYS A 91 -9.23 -9.70 -4.18
C LYS A 91 -8.46 -10.40 -3.06
N TYR A 92 -7.17 -10.15 -3.00
CA TYR A 92 -6.29 -10.69 -1.97
C TYR A 92 -5.64 -9.56 -1.20
N ILE A 93 -5.45 -9.75 0.09
CA ILE A 93 -4.87 -8.74 0.96
C ILE A 93 -3.56 -9.27 1.52
N VAL A 94 -2.49 -8.53 1.34
CA VAL A 94 -1.17 -8.86 1.86
C VAL A 94 -0.80 -7.79 2.87
N MET A 95 -0.38 -8.22 4.05
CA MET A 95 0.04 -7.31 5.11
C MET A 95 1.55 -7.36 5.21
N ALA A 96 2.17 -6.20 5.28
CA ALA A 96 3.62 -6.10 5.35
C ALA A 96 4.01 -4.96 6.28
N ASP A 97 5.27 -4.90 6.67
CA ASP A 97 5.75 -3.83 7.53
C ASP A 97 6.47 -2.76 6.72
N ALA A 98 6.37 -1.52 7.19
CA ALA A 98 7.00 -0.40 6.52
C ALA A 98 8.44 -0.18 6.98
N ASP A 99 8.95 -1.01 7.88
CA ASP A 99 10.28 -0.85 8.45
C ASP A 99 11.36 -1.68 7.77
N ASN A 100 10.98 -2.41 6.72
CA ASN A 100 11.93 -3.19 5.92
C ASN A 100 12.69 -4.24 6.74
N THR A 101 12.01 -4.86 7.70
CA THR A 101 12.68 -5.85 8.56
C THR A 101 12.78 -7.24 7.93
N TYR A 102 12.15 -7.46 6.80
CA TYR A 102 12.30 -8.72 6.09
C TYR A 102 13.06 -8.56 4.81
N ASP A 103 13.58 -9.59 4.36
CA ASP A 103 14.19 -9.58 3.04
C ASP A 103 13.52 -10.48 2.09
#